data_0abecc8e1ab7dc08e9eb4b3e680fb2e7
#
_entry.id   0abecc8e1ab7dc08e9eb4b3e680fb2e7
#
_cell.length_a   1.000
_cell.length_b   1.000
_cell.length_c   1.000
_cell.angle_alpha   90.00
_cell.angle_beta   90.00
_cell.angle_gamma   90.00
#
_symmetry.space_group_name_H-M   'P 1'
#
loop_
_entity.id
_entity.type
_entity.pdbx_description
1 polymer ?
#
loop_
_entity_poly.entity_id
_entity_poly.type
_entity_poly.pdbx_seq_one_letter_code
_entity_poly.pdbx_strand_id
1 'polypeptide(L)'
;MLFTALLKVREGSTTNERIMRRAQYGYPEGARPVTEYWLQTTDPSLPNVVATYEADSVESILALVADWDDHFHITVVPTITAEDGLKVVEQMMQAGQEQA
;
A
#
# COMPACT_ATOMS: atom_id res chain seq x y z
N MET A 1 -9.47 -4.62 5.28
CA MET A 1 -8.05 -4.81 5.64
C MET A 1 -7.23 -3.70 5.02
N LEU A 2 -6.49 -2.97 5.84
CA LEU A 2 -5.60 -1.91 5.36
C LEU A 2 -4.24 -2.50 4.97
N PHE A 3 -3.72 -2.10 3.82
CA PHE A 3 -2.38 -2.48 3.41
C PHE A 3 -1.65 -1.30 2.76
N THR A 4 -0.32 -1.37 2.80
CA THR A 4 0.57 -0.39 2.16
C THR A 4 1.26 -1.05 0.99
N ALA A 5 1.24 -0.38 -0.16
CA ALA A 5 1.99 -0.77 -1.34
C ALA A 5 3.19 0.16 -1.50
N LEU A 6 4.37 -0.43 -1.61
CA LEU A 6 5.61 0.25 -1.91
C LEU A 6 5.98 -0.09 -3.35
N LEU A 7 5.95 0.91 -4.23
CA LEU A 7 6.12 0.72 -5.66
C LEU A 7 7.45 1.33 -6.12
N LYS A 8 8.30 0.50 -6.67
CA LYS A 8 9.57 0.93 -7.26
C LYS A 8 9.53 0.73 -8.76
N VAL A 9 9.81 1.79 -9.51
CA VAL A 9 9.75 1.78 -10.98
C VAL A 9 10.70 0.71 -11.54
N ARG A 10 10.18 -0.11 -12.49
CA ARG A 10 10.98 -1.09 -13.22
C ARG A 10 11.80 -0.39 -14.30
N GLU A 11 12.96 -0.95 -14.59
CA GLU A 11 13.77 -0.54 -15.73
C GLU A 11 12.93 -0.68 -17.02
N GLY A 12 13.03 0.31 -17.90
CA GLY A 12 12.28 0.34 -19.16
C GLY A 12 10.88 0.95 -19.07
N SER A 13 10.35 1.16 -17.87
CA SER A 13 9.08 1.86 -17.70
C SER A 13 9.27 3.36 -17.86
N THR A 14 8.40 4.01 -18.65
CA THR A 14 8.49 5.46 -18.87
C THR A 14 7.50 6.20 -17.98
N THR A 15 7.89 7.41 -17.57
CA THR A 15 7.04 8.29 -16.76
C THR A 15 5.71 8.56 -17.47
N ASN A 16 5.77 8.83 -18.76
CA ASN A 16 4.57 9.16 -19.54
C ASN A 16 3.55 8.02 -19.55
N GLU A 17 4.00 6.80 -19.77
CA GLU A 17 3.14 5.61 -19.75
C GLU A 17 2.48 5.40 -18.38
N ARG A 18 3.26 5.57 -17.30
CA ARG A 18 2.75 5.43 -15.94
C ARG A 18 1.69 6.48 -15.61
N ILE A 19 1.95 7.74 -15.94
CA ILE A 19 1.02 8.85 -15.68
C ILE A 19 -0.28 8.64 -16.46
N MET A 20 -0.19 8.29 -17.74
CA MET A 20 -1.37 8.07 -18.58
C MET A 20 -2.21 6.91 -18.05
N ARG A 21 -1.59 5.82 -17.65
CA ARG A 21 -2.31 4.69 -17.06
C ARG A 21 -2.97 5.09 -15.75
N ARG A 22 -2.24 5.79 -14.88
CA ARG A 22 -2.78 6.23 -13.58
C ARG A 22 -4.00 7.15 -13.73
N ALA A 23 -3.96 8.05 -14.71
CA ALA A 23 -5.06 8.99 -14.95
C ALA A 23 -6.37 8.30 -15.36
N GLN A 24 -6.28 7.11 -15.95
CA GLN A 24 -7.43 6.35 -16.43
C GLN A 24 -7.71 5.11 -15.58
N TYR A 25 -6.95 4.91 -14.52
CA TYR A 25 -7.02 3.67 -13.73
C TYR A 25 -8.31 3.54 -12.94
N GLY A 26 -8.98 2.41 -13.11
CA GLY A 26 -10.12 2.00 -12.28
C GLY A 26 -9.68 0.91 -11.33
N TYR A 27 -9.90 1.11 -10.03
CA TYR A 27 -9.50 0.13 -9.02
C TYR A 27 -10.31 -1.16 -9.16
N PRO A 28 -9.68 -2.34 -8.92
CA PRO A 28 -10.42 -3.59 -8.93
C PRO A 28 -11.48 -3.62 -7.83
N GLU A 29 -12.51 -4.43 -8.04
CA GLU A 29 -13.56 -4.59 -7.06
C GLU A 29 -12.98 -5.04 -5.72
N GLY A 30 -13.43 -4.41 -4.65
CA GLY A 30 -12.97 -4.71 -3.30
C GLY A 30 -11.68 -4.00 -2.88
N ALA A 31 -11.11 -3.14 -3.74
CA ALA A 31 -9.95 -2.33 -3.39
C ALA A 31 -10.30 -0.85 -3.47
N ARG A 32 -9.92 -0.08 -2.45
CA ARG A 32 -10.21 1.35 -2.36
C ARG A 32 -8.97 2.12 -1.94
N PRO A 33 -8.63 3.23 -2.64
CA PRO A 33 -7.48 4.04 -2.26
C PRO A 33 -7.76 4.81 -0.95
N VAL A 34 -6.75 4.92 -0.10
CA VAL A 34 -6.79 5.74 1.12
C VAL A 34 -5.80 6.89 1.00
N THR A 35 -4.52 6.59 0.73
CA THR A 35 -3.50 7.60 0.46
C THR A 35 -2.65 7.18 -0.71
N GLU A 36 -2.05 8.17 -1.38
CA GLU A 36 -1.07 7.92 -2.43
C GLU A 36 -0.07 9.07 -2.46
N TYR A 37 1.21 8.75 -2.33
CA TYR A 37 2.29 9.72 -2.37
C TYR A 37 3.30 9.32 -3.43
N TRP A 38 3.68 10.27 -4.26
CA TRP A 38 4.72 10.10 -5.27
C TRP A 38 5.99 10.73 -4.73
N LEU A 39 6.98 9.91 -4.43
CA LEU A 39 8.23 10.35 -3.85
C LEU A 39 9.17 10.87 -4.93
N GLN A 40 9.59 12.12 -4.78
CA GLN A 40 10.52 12.76 -5.71
C GLN A 40 11.95 12.57 -5.17
N THR A 41 12.50 11.38 -5.39
CA THR A 41 13.83 11.01 -4.89
C THR A 41 14.72 10.55 -6.03
N THR A 42 16.02 10.81 -5.90
CA THR A 42 17.07 10.26 -6.77
C THR A 42 17.75 9.05 -6.15
N ASP A 43 17.37 8.67 -4.92
CA ASP A 43 17.92 7.50 -4.23
C ASP A 43 17.30 6.22 -4.82
N PRO A 44 18.11 5.35 -5.48
CA PRO A 44 17.59 4.15 -6.12
C PRO A 44 17.12 3.06 -5.14
N SER A 45 17.43 3.22 -3.85
CA SER A 45 17.01 2.26 -2.82
C SER A 45 15.60 2.53 -2.29
N LEU A 46 15.03 3.71 -2.56
CA LEU A 46 13.73 4.10 -2.06
C LEU A 46 12.61 3.80 -3.07
N PRO A 47 11.38 3.54 -2.60
CA PRO A 47 10.24 3.42 -3.51
C PRO A 47 9.93 4.77 -4.16
N ASN A 48 9.29 4.71 -5.33
CA ASN A 48 8.83 5.90 -6.06
C ASN A 48 7.40 6.28 -5.67
N VAL A 49 6.61 5.30 -5.24
CA VAL A 49 5.23 5.53 -4.79
C VAL A 49 5.01 4.78 -3.49
N VAL A 50 4.39 5.45 -2.53
CA VAL A 50 3.91 4.83 -1.29
C VAL A 50 2.42 5.12 -1.20
N ALA A 51 1.61 4.07 -1.12
CA ALA A 51 0.17 4.22 -1.11
C ALA A 51 -0.46 3.24 -0.12
N THR A 52 -1.58 3.66 0.49
CA THR A 52 -2.36 2.79 1.35
C THR A 52 -3.73 2.54 0.72
N TYR A 53 -4.23 1.33 0.90
CA TYR A 53 -5.49 0.88 0.32
C TYR A 53 -6.26 0.04 1.32
N GLU A 54 -7.58 0.13 1.26
CA GLU A 54 -8.46 -0.85 1.88
C GLU A 54 -8.76 -1.97 0.89
N ALA A 55 -8.69 -3.20 1.34
CA ALA A 55 -9.04 -4.36 0.53
C ALA A 55 -10.00 -5.28 1.29
N ASP A 56 -11.03 -5.77 0.58
CA ASP A 56 -12.00 -6.69 1.15
C ASP A 56 -11.45 -8.12 1.24
N SER A 57 -10.47 -8.43 0.39
CA SER A 57 -9.91 -9.79 0.29
C SER A 57 -8.49 -9.76 -0.25
N VAL A 58 -7.80 -10.89 -0.12
CA VAL A 58 -6.46 -11.09 -0.71
C VAL A 58 -6.55 -11.04 -2.24
N GLU A 59 -7.64 -11.52 -2.82
CA GLU A 59 -7.84 -11.47 -4.27
C GLU A 59 -7.85 -10.05 -4.79
N SER A 60 -8.45 -9.11 -4.05
CA SER A 60 -8.45 -7.69 -4.42
C SER A 60 -7.05 -7.09 -4.40
N ILE A 61 -6.20 -7.48 -3.45
CA ILE A 61 -4.80 -7.08 -3.37
C ILE A 61 -4.03 -7.62 -4.58
N LEU A 62 -4.21 -8.90 -4.90
CA LEU A 62 -3.56 -9.53 -6.04
C LEU A 62 -3.95 -8.86 -7.35
N ALA A 63 -5.22 -8.54 -7.53
CA ALA A 63 -5.70 -7.84 -8.72
C ALA A 63 -5.04 -6.47 -8.87
N LEU A 64 -4.92 -5.71 -7.78
CA LEU A 64 -4.25 -4.42 -7.79
C LEU A 64 -2.77 -4.55 -8.20
N VAL A 65 -2.07 -5.52 -7.61
CA VAL A 65 -0.66 -5.79 -7.94
C VAL A 65 -0.51 -6.18 -9.40
N ALA A 66 -1.36 -7.06 -9.90
CA ALA A 66 -1.32 -7.52 -11.29
C ALA A 66 -1.51 -6.38 -12.29
N ASP A 67 -2.32 -5.38 -11.96
CA ASP A 67 -2.58 -4.22 -12.82
C ASP A 67 -1.33 -3.34 -13.02
N TRP A 68 -0.37 -3.38 -12.11
CA TRP A 68 0.79 -2.48 -12.10
C TRP A 68 2.14 -3.19 -12.12
N ASP A 69 2.15 -4.51 -12.06
CA ASP A 69 3.38 -5.29 -11.95
C ASP A 69 4.34 -5.09 -13.14
N ASP A 70 3.82 -4.76 -14.31
CA ASP A 70 4.63 -4.49 -15.50
C ASP A 70 5.45 -3.19 -15.40
N HIS A 71 5.00 -2.23 -14.60
CA HIS A 71 5.69 -0.94 -14.43
C HIS A 71 6.45 -0.82 -13.11
N PHE A 72 6.10 -1.63 -12.12
CA PHE A 72 6.67 -1.50 -10.77
C PHE A 72 7.05 -2.85 -10.18
N HIS A 73 8.11 -2.83 -9.37
CA HIS A 73 8.32 -3.85 -8.34
C HIS A 73 7.45 -3.43 -7.15
N ILE A 74 6.53 -4.28 -6.75
CA ILE A 74 5.53 -3.94 -5.73
C ILE A 74 5.74 -4.80 -4.50
N THR A 75 5.88 -4.14 -3.34
CA THR A 75 5.89 -4.80 -2.03
C THR A 75 4.61 -4.41 -1.31
N VAL A 76 3.88 -5.41 -0.84
CA VAL A 76 2.63 -5.21 -0.10
C VAL A 76 2.87 -5.55 1.37
N VAL A 77 2.48 -4.63 2.25
CA VAL A 77 2.66 -4.78 3.69
C VAL A 77 1.32 -4.60 4.41
N PRO A 78 0.87 -5.59 5.20
CA PRO A 78 -0.29 -5.38 6.06
C PRO A 78 -0.03 -4.20 7.00
N THR A 79 -1.03 -3.36 7.16
CA THR A 79 -0.85 -2.05 7.81
C THR A 79 -1.94 -1.83 8.84
N ILE A 80 -1.58 -1.18 9.94
CA ILE A 80 -2.49 -0.71 10.95
C ILE A 80 -2.24 0.78 11.17
N THR A 81 -3.29 1.57 11.39
CA THR A 81 -3.12 2.97 11.74
C THR A 81 -2.53 3.11 13.14
N ALA A 82 -1.84 4.21 13.40
CA ALA A 82 -1.33 4.49 14.75
C ALA A 82 -2.45 4.52 15.79
N GLU A 83 -3.62 5.07 15.42
CA GLU A 83 -4.78 5.11 16.30
C GLU A 83 -5.24 3.70 16.68
N ASP A 84 -5.40 2.81 15.71
CA ASP A 84 -5.81 1.43 15.98
C ASP A 84 -4.71 0.65 16.70
N GLY A 85 -3.45 0.92 16.37
CA GLY A 85 -2.30 0.31 17.05
C GLY A 85 -2.26 0.66 18.53
N LEU A 86 -2.54 1.92 18.89
CA LEU A 86 -2.60 2.37 20.28
C LEU A 86 -3.71 1.67 21.05
N LYS A 87 -4.87 1.43 20.42
CA LYS A 87 -5.97 0.68 21.03
C LYS A 87 -5.56 -0.75 21.36
N VAL A 88 -4.84 -1.41 20.45
CA VAL A 88 -4.34 -2.77 20.67
C VAL A 88 -3.36 -2.79 21.84
N VAL A 89 -2.43 -1.83 21.90
CA VAL A 89 -1.47 -1.72 23.01
C VAL A 89 -2.18 -1.49 24.34
N GLU A 90 -3.17 -0.64 24.39
CA GLU A 90 -3.99 -0.42 25.60
C GLU A 90 -4.65 -1.71 26.08
N GLN A 91 -5.25 -2.48 25.16
CA GLN A 91 -5.88 -3.76 25.48
C GLN A 91 -4.86 -4.76 26.03
N MET A 92 -3.67 -4.82 25.44
CA MET A 92 -2.59 -5.68 25.91
C MET A 92 -2.12 -5.27 27.31
N MET A 93 -2.01 -3.99 27.58
CA MET A 93 -1.62 -3.48 28.90
C MET A 93 -2.67 -3.79 29.96
N GLN A 94 -3.96 -3.61 29.63
CA GLN A 94 -5.06 -3.96 30.53
C GLN A 94 -5.10 -5.45 30.85
N ALA A 95 -4.92 -6.29 29.84
CA ALA A 95 -4.85 -7.74 30.04
C ALA A 95 -3.69 -8.13 30.96
N GLY A 96 -2.53 -7.48 30.82
CA GLY A 96 -1.39 -7.67 31.71
C GLY A 96 -1.68 -7.29 33.15
N GLN A 97 -2.40 -6.18 33.36
CA GLN A 97 -2.81 -5.73 34.70
C GLN A 97 -3.82 -6.69 35.36
N GLU A 98 -4.77 -7.21 34.58
CA GLU A 98 -5.77 -8.16 35.07
C GLU A 98 -5.15 -9.48 35.50
N GLN A 99 -4.02 -9.87 34.91
CA GLN A 99 -3.29 -11.10 35.22
C GLN A 99 -2.33 -10.93 36.39
N ALA A 100 -2.05 -9.70 36.76
CA ALA A 100 -1.19 -9.40 37.89
C ALA A 100 -1.95 -9.46 39.21
#